data_0c6499394369f28bb46f5c0114f47554
#
_entry.id   0c6499394369f28bb46f5c0114f47554
#
_cell.length_a   1.000
_cell.length_b   1.000
_cell.length_c   1.000
_cell.angle_alpha   90.00
_cell.angle_beta   90.00
_cell.angle_gamma   90.00
#
_symmetry.space_group_name_H-M   'P 1'
#
loop_
_entity.id
_entity.type
_entity.pdbx_description
1 polymer ?
#
loop_
_entity_poly.entity_id
_entity_poly.type
_entity_poly.pdbx_seq_one_letter_code
_entity_poly.pdbx_strand_id
1 'polypeptide(L)'
;MGLLSFVISRRRYPSNNFKEALKMQNCQDSYYTTFSSYLTILDCHEEQAKQSQWKRSQVKDLEILSLSKDSPLYNDIQAFAVGTSQDAVKDTAENLGLALRVDGELYPIRDTAYKTLLDRAKIGGSALPKLSRDILAQTLNACLHLSNSDALLLIRDEKVSAVHSGDETDYSVLPIDELLKALKGKLDDRFPGNQFVSGYSDHSVTSGLWTMPDQKDDLMGTYVKTLEANGQKTLASKLMPGIRFMTSDTGVASAKISAMFVGGQYPVAIGGCIAVDHRHKAKVQDFKKSVDLLFAKFSDNVKKLEKLLDVWLDYPVNAMTRICKKLAMPKKAAIEAIEMYKMAYGGKGASAHEVYMAMQEILFTLKTQNTPESKLLSVEENLTRALSLDWYDYDRKGEVEY
;
A
#
# COMPACT_ATOMS: atom_id res chain seq x y z
N MET A 1 -9.89 1.55 28.70
CA MET A 1 -10.57 0.24 28.68
C MET A 1 -10.12 -0.52 27.47
N GLY A 2 -9.36 -1.59 27.72
CA GLY A 2 -9.32 -2.84 27.04
C GLY A 2 -8.70 -2.92 25.64
N LEU A 3 -7.37 -2.85 25.54
CA LEU A 3 -6.59 -3.42 24.42
C LEU A 3 -6.73 -4.95 24.48
N LEU A 4 -7.48 -5.54 23.56
CA LEU A 4 -7.41 -6.97 23.26
C LEU A 4 -6.16 -7.21 22.42
N SER A 5 -5.04 -7.45 23.11
CA SER A 5 -3.86 -8.06 22.52
C SER A 5 -4.17 -9.54 22.28
N PHE A 6 -4.37 -9.92 21.01
CA PHE A 6 -4.30 -11.32 20.62
C PHE A 6 -2.84 -11.76 20.71
N VAL A 7 -2.46 -12.24 21.89
CA VAL A 7 -1.27 -13.04 22.09
C VAL A 7 -1.55 -14.40 21.46
N ILE A 8 -1.01 -14.65 20.26
CA ILE A 8 -0.96 -16.00 19.70
C ILE A 8 -0.02 -16.81 20.59
N SER A 9 -0.61 -17.57 21.50
CA SER A 9 0.04 -18.58 22.32
C SER A 9 0.84 -19.50 21.41
N ARG A 10 2.15 -19.61 21.66
CA ARG A 10 3.04 -20.61 21.03
C ARG A 10 2.58 -22.02 21.45
N ARG A 11 1.55 -22.55 20.78
CA ARG A 11 1.34 -23.99 20.73
C ARG A 11 2.22 -24.53 19.58
N ARG A 12 3.16 -25.42 19.91
CA ARG A 12 3.90 -26.23 18.93
C ARG A 12 2.87 -27.08 18.21
N TYR A 13 2.41 -26.65 17.05
CA TYR A 13 1.69 -27.49 16.11
C TYR A 13 2.71 -28.37 15.36
N PRO A 14 2.38 -29.63 15.03
CA PRO A 14 3.22 -30.45 14.18
C PRO A 14 3.39 -29.75 12.82
N SER A 15 4.63 -29.70 12.31
CA SER A 15 5.10 -28.84 11.23
C SER A 15 4.32 -28.94 9.90
N ASN A 16 3.65 -30.02 9.61
CA ASN A 16 2.87 -30.21 8.38
C ASN A 16 1.49 -29.54 8.42
N ASN A 17 0.75 -29.66 9.52
CA ASN A 17 -0.59 -29.06 9.64
C ASN A 17 -0.56 -27.51 9.66
N PHE A 18 0.53 -26.91 10.13
CA PHE A 18 0.67 -25.46 10.12
C PHE A 18 0.94 -24.91 8.70
N LYS A 19 1.77 -25.61 7.92
CA LYS A 19 2.04 -25.27 6.51
C LYS A 19 0.78 -25.41 5.64
N GLU A 20 -0.02 -26.46 5.84
CA GLU A 20 -1.29 -26.65 5.13
C GLU A 20 -2.33 -25.61 5.51
N ALA A 21 -2.46 -25.27 6.80
CA ALA A 21 -3.38 -24.21 7.26
C ALA A 21 -2.98 -22.82 6.72
N LEU A 22 -1.68 -22.50 6.64
CA LEU A 22 -1.19 -21.29 6.02
C LEU A 22 -1.49 -21.27 4.51
N LYS A 23 -1.29 -22.39 3.84
CA LYS A 23 -1.56 -22.54 2.40
C LYS A 23 -3.05 -22.37 2.08
N MET A 24 -3.95 -22.92 2.92
CA MET A 24 -5.40 -22.75 2.80
C MET A 24 -5.84 -21.30 3.00
N GLN A 25 -5.17 -20.52 3.86
CA GLN A 25 -5.49 -19.10 4.07
C GLN A 25 -4.98 -18.21 2.92
N ASN A 26 -3.81 -18.52 2.36
CA ASN A 26 -3.20 -17.71 1.31
C ASN A 26 -3.96 -17.75 -0.03
N CYS A 27 -4.77 -18.77 -0.30
CA CYS A 27 -5.58 -18.79 -1.52
C CYS A 27 -6.77 -17.83 -1.48
N GLN A 28 -7.20 -17.37 -0.30
CA GLN A 28 -8.33 -16.43 -0.15
C GLN A 28 -7.95 -15.00 -0.57
N ASP A 29 -8.81 -14.36 -1.33
CA ASP A 29 -8.58 -12.97 -1.79
C ASP A 29 -8.57 -11.96 -0.63
N SER A 30 -9.23 -12.27 0.49
CA SER A 30 -9.25 -11.46 1.71
C SER A 30 -8.04 -11.65 2.63
N TYR A 31 -7.09 -12.52 2.28
CA TYR A 31 -5.93 -12.81 3.13
C TYR A 31 -5.03 -11.59 3.28
N TYR A 32 -4.61 -11.33 4.51
CA TYR A 32 -3.54 -10.40 4.84
C TYR A 32 -2.78 -10.88 6.08
N THR A 33 -1.58 -10.38 6.27
CA THR A 33 -0.76 -10.65 7.44
C THR A 33 -0.03 -9.40 7.92
N THR A 34 0.25 -9.35 9.22
CA THR A 34 1.02 -8.28 9.85
C THR A 34 2.26 -8.85 10.50
N PHE A 35 3.33 -8.05 10.52
CA PHE A 35 4.64 -8.47 11.00
C PHE A 35 5.15 -7.53 12.08
N SER A 36 5.68 -8.09 13.16
CA SER A 36 6.36 -7.37 14.24
C SER A 36 7.89 -7.46 14.15
N SER A 37 8.43 -8.20 13.17
CA SER A 37 9.86 -8.42 12.98
C SER A 37 10.23 -8.37 11.51
N TYR A 38 11.40 -7.77 11.22
CA TYR A 38 11.96 -7.77 9.87
C TYR A 38 12.23 -9.18 9.33
N LEU A 39 12.72 -10.08 10.18
CA LEU A 39 13.01 -11.45 9.73
C LEU A 39 11.74 -12.17 9.29
N THR A 40 10.63 -11.99 10.01
CA THR A 40 9.37 -12.68 9.66
C THR A 40 8.74 -12.17 8.36
N ILE A 41 8.83 -10.88 8.06
CA ILE A 41 8.36 -10.36 6.77
C ILE A 41 9.29 -10.79 5.62
N LEU A 42 10.59 -10.84 5.86
CA LEU A 42 11.56 -11.30 4.87
C LEU A 42 11.36 -12.78 4.56
N ASP A 43 11.31 -13.64 5.59
CA ASP A 43 11.09 -15.10 5.43
C ASP A 43 9.78 -15.40 4.66
N CYS A 44 8.71 -14.62 4.96
CA CYS A 44 7.43 -14.74 4.27
C CYS A 44 7.58 -14.48 2.77
N HIS A 45 8.27 -13.38 2.39
CA HIS A 45 8.43 -13.01 0.99
C HIS A 45 9.46 -13.90 0.25
N GLU A 46 10.50 -14.39 0.92
CA GLU A 46 11.42 -15.38 0.35
C GLU A 46 10.69 -16.70 0.03
N GLU A 47 9.82 -17.15 0.92
CA GLU A 47 9.03 -18.35 0.67
C GLU A 47 7.99 -18.12 -0.44
N GLN A 48 7.32 -16.95 -0.43
CA GLN A 48 6.38 -16.57 -1.47
C GLN A 48 7.06 -16.44 -2.84
N ALA A 49 8.28 -15.93 -2.91
CA ALA A 49 9.06 -15.83 -4.16
C ALA A 49 9.36 -17.23 -4.74
N LYS A 50 9.69 -18.22 -3.89
CA LYS A 50 9.94 -19.62 -4.32
C LYS A 50 8.68 -20.30 -4.85
N GLN A 51 7.52 -19.95 -4.32
CA GLN A 51 6.21 -20.53 -4.69
C GLN A 51 5.52 -19.77 -5.82
N SER A 52 5.99 -18.58 -6.16
CA SER A 52 5.44 -17.76 -7.24
C SER A 52 6.03 -18.17 -8.58
N GLN A 53 5.18 -18.17 -9.61
CA GLN A 53 5.60 -18.41 -10.98
C GLN A 53 5.32 -17.18 -11.84
N TRP A 54 6.36 -16.71 -12.56
CA TRP A 54 6.22 -15.72 -13.61
C TRP A 54 6.16 -16.43 -14.97
N LYS A 55 4.99 -16.43 -15.60
CA LYS A 55 4.74 -17.15 -16.88
C LYS A 55 4.55 -16.16 -18.01
N ARG A 56 5.32 -16.32 -19.10
CA ARG A 56 5.16 -15.53 -20.32
C ARG A 56 4.18 -16.20 -21.27
N SER A 57 3.34 -15.40 -21.93
CA SER A 57 2.41 -15.83 -22.98
C SER A 57 2.13 -14.66 -23.91
N GLN A 58 1.33 -14.88 -24.95
CA GLN A 58 0.77 -13.80 -25.75
C GLN A 58 -0.62 -13.43 -25.26
N VAL A 59 -0.97 -12.15 -25.27
CA VAL A 59 -2.28 -11.69 -24.78
C VAL A 59 -3.43 -12.34 -25.56
N LYS A 60 -3.28 -12.55 -26.86
CA LYS A 60 -4.31 -13.19 -27.70
C LYS A 60 -4.56 -14.66 -27.40
N ASP A 61 -3.60 -15.33 -26.74
CA ASP A 61 -3.68 -16.75 -26.39
C ASP A 61 -4.28 -16.98 -24.99
N LEU A 62 -4.61 -15.90 -24.28
CA LEU A 62 -5.30 -15.95 -23.00
C LEU A 62 -6.80 -16.14 -23.22
N GLU A 63 -7.38 -17.14 -22.55
CA GLU A 63 -8.82 -17.40 -22.61
C GLU A 63 -9.43 -17.25 -21.22
N ILE A 64 -10.42 -16.36 -21.07
CA ILE A 64 -11.15 -16.13 -19.83
C ILE A 64 -12.42 -16.96 -19.82
N LEU A 65 -12.66 -17.68 -18.76
CA LEU A 65 -13.84 -18.49 -18.52
C LEU A 65 -14.60 -17.97 -17.30
N SER A 66 -15.91 -18.01 -17.35
CA SER A 66 -16.73 -17.69 -16.18
C SER A 66 -16.64 -18.82 -15.16
N LEU A 67 -16.56 -18.43 -13.87
CA LEU A 67 -16.50 -19.33 -12.74
C LEU A 67 -17.53 -18.90 -11.70
N SER A 68 -18.73 -19.47 -11.77
CA SER A 68 -19.81 -19.27 -10.80
C SER A 68 -20.15 -20.59 -10.12
N LYS A 69 -20.92 -20.53 -9.03
CA LYS A 69 -21.39 -21.73 -8.31
C LYS A 69 -22.21 -22.68 -9.19
N ASP A 70 -22.85 -22.14 -10.22
CA ASP A 70 -23.67 -22.93 -11.18
C ASP A 70 -22.85 -23.38 -12.40
N SER A 71 -21.58 -22.96 -12.50
CA SER A 71 -20.67 -23.36 -13.60
C SER A 71 -20.25 -24.83 -13.44
N PRO A 72 -20.16 -25.63 -14.53
CA PRO A 72 -19.57 -26.96 -14.49
C PRO A 72 -18.17 -26.98 -13.89
N LEU A 73 -17.37 -25.94 -14.15
CA LEU A 73 -16.01 -25.79 -13.62
C LEU A 73 -15.93 -25.71 -12.09
N TYR A 74 -17.00 -25.25 -11.43
CA TYR A 74 -17.00 -25.10 -9.96
C TYR A 74 -16.76 -26.41 -9.20
N ASN A 75 -17.23 -27.51 -9.75
CA ASN A 75 -17.08 -28.84 -9.14
C ASN A 75 -16.03 -29.71 -9.83
N ASP A 76 -15.47 -29.27 -10.95
CA ASP A 76 -14.47 -30.00 -11.72
C ASP A 76 -13.05 -29.49 -11.41
N ILE A 77 -12.52 -29.88 -10.25
CA ILE A 77 -11.17 -29.49 -9.85
C ILE A 77 -10.09 -30.05 -10.80
N GLN A 78 -10.38 -31.13 -11.53
CA GLN A 78 -9.43 -31.73 -12.46
C GLN A 78 -9.25 -30.90 -13.73
N ALA A 79 -10.18 -29.98 -14.03
CA ALA A 79 -10.04 -29.04 -15.12
C ALA A 79 -8.96 -27.98 -14.85
N PHE A 80 -8.58 -27.75 -13.59
CA PHE A 80 -7.59 -26.75 -13.19
C PHE A 80 -6.16 -27.31 -13.16
N ALA A 81 -5.19 -26.41 -13.19
CA ALA A 81 -3.77 -26.73 -13.10
C ALA A 81 -3.45 -27.54 -11.83
N VAL A 82 -2.46 -28.39 -11.93
CA VAL A 82 -2.03 -29.26 -10.83
C VAL A 82 -1.65 -28.43 -9.61
N GLY A 83 -2.21 -28.77 -8.47
CA GLY A 83 -1.99 -28.06 -7.20
C GLY A 83 -3.04 -27.00 -6.87
N THR A 84 -4.01 -26.73 -7.76
CA THR A 84 -5.17 -25.89 -7.45
C THR A 84 -6.10 -26.63 -6.48
N SER A 85 -6.46 -25.97 -5.38
CA SER A 85 -7.39 -26.50 -4.37
C SER A 85 -8.85 -26.14 -4.68
N GLN A 86 -9.79 -26.92 -4.15
CA GLN A 86 -11.20 -26.60 -4.23
C GLN A 86 -11.54 -25.27 -3.51
N ASP A 87 -10.75 -24.91 -2.48
CA ASP A 87 -10.95 -23.66 -1.74
C ASP A 87 -10.57 -22.44 -2.59
N ALA A 88 -9.50 -22.52 -3.41
CA ALA A 88 -9.15 -21.47 -4.36
C ALA A 88 -10.23 -21.26 -5.44
N VAL A 89 -10.81 -22.36 -5.94
CA VAL A 89 -11.93 -22.31 -6.90
C VAL A 89 -13.17 -21.68 -6.28
N LYS A 90 -13.55 -22.10 -5.06
CA LYS A 90 -14.71 -21.56 -4.33
C LYS A 90 -14.56 -20.08 -4.03
N ASP A 91 -13.40 -19.68 -3.47
CA ASP A 91 -13.12 -18.29 -3.14
C ASP A 91 -13.19 -17.41 -4.39
N THR A 92 -12.60 -17.84 -5.51
CA THR A 92 -12.68 -17.11 -6.78
C THR A 92 -14.13 -16.99 -7.28
N ALA A 93 -14.94 -18.05 -7.20
CA ALA A 93 -16.33 -18.00 -7.63
C ALA A 93 -17.17 -17.02 -6.78
N GLU A 94 -16.84 -16.84 -5.52
CA GLU A 94 -17.51 -15.90 -4.61
C GLU A 94 -17.03 -14.44 -4.82
N ASN A 95 -15.83 -14.23 -5.33
CA ASN A 95 -15.23 -12.92 -5.59
C ASN A 95 -15.35 -12.55 -7.09
N LEU A 96 -14.23 -12.52 -7.84
CA LEU A 96 -14.20 -12.10 -9.23
C LEU A 96 -15.03 -13.03 -10.15
N GLY A 97 -15.04 -14.31 -9.87
CA GLY A 97 -15.81 -15.31 -10.63
C GLY A 97 -15.30 -15.55 -12.04
N LEU A 98 -13.99 -15.50 -12.25
CA LEU A 98 -13.33 -15.75 -13.52
C LEU A 98 -12.15 -16.74 -13.35
N ALA A 99 -11.93 -17.54 -14.38
CA ALA A 99 -10.73 -18.39 -14.52
C ALA A 99 -10.01 -18.05 -15.83
N LEU A 100 -8.69 -18.24 -15.86
CA LEU A 100 -7.84 -17.96 -17.02
C LEU A 100 -7.20 -19.26 -17.48
N ARG A 101 -7.37 -19.55 -18.79
CA ARG A 101 -6.65 -20.62 -19.46
C ARG A 101 -5.45 -20.04 -20.20
N VAL A 102 -4.28 -20.62 -19.97
CA VAL A 102 -3.02 -20.27 -20.64
C VAL A 102 -2.18 -21.53 -20.84
N ASP A 103 -1.67 -21.75 -22.05
CA ASP A 103 -0.87 -22.91 -22.42
C ASP A 103 -1.55 -24.27 -22.05
N GLY A 104 -2.87 -24.33 -22.17
CA GLY A 104 -3.66 -25.52 -21.86
C GLY A 104 -3.99 -25.73 -20.38
N GLU A 105 -3.41 -24.95 -19.48
CA GLU A 105 -3.69 -25.00 -18.03
C GLU A 105 -4.71 -23.93 -17.62
N LEU A 106 -5.61 -24.27 -16.70
CA LEU A 106 -6.66 -23.37 -16.19
C LEU A 106 -6.35 -22.98 -14.75
N TYR A 107 -6.39 -21.68 -14.48
CA TYR A 107 -6.14 -21.10 -13.15
C TYR A 107 -7.30 -20.23 -12.70
N PRO A 108 -7.72 -20.28 -11.42
CA PRO A 108 -8.59 -19.25 -10.85
C PRO A 108 -7.93 -17.89 -10.91
N ILE A 109 -8.71 -16.82 -11.10
CA ILE A 109 -8.19 -15.44 -11.16
C ILE A 109 -8.49 -14.74 -9.84
N ARG A 110 -7.47 -14.11 -9.25
CA ARG A 110 -7.58 -13.27 -8.06
C ARG A 110 -8.11 -11.89 -8.41
N ASP A 111 -8.84 -11.25 -7.51
CA ASP A 111 -9.35 -9.88 -7.70
C ASP A 111 -8.26 -8.87 -8.08
N THR A 112 -7.04 -9.02 -7.56
CA THR A 112 -5.90 -8.15 -7.88
C THR A 112 -5.52 -8.17 -9.35
N ALA A 113 -5.75 -9.28 -10.06
CA ALA A 113 -5.46 -9.43 -11.49
C ALA A 113 -6.46 -8.69 -12.40
N TYR A 114 -7.64 -8.34 -11.90
CA TYR A 114 -8.72 -7.77 -12.72
C TYR A 114 -8.29 -6.49 -13.45
N LYS A 115 -7.66 -5.56 -12.73
CA LYS A 115 -7.18 -4.31 -13.34
C LYS A 115 -6.14 -4.55 -14.44
N THR A 116 -5.17 -5.42 -14.17
CA THR A 116 -4.12 -5.73 -15.16
C THR A 116 -4.67 -6.47 -16.38
N LEU A 117 -5.71 -7.30 -16.22
CA LEU A 117 -6.45 -7.90 -17.34
C LEU A 117 -7.16 -6.85 -18.18
N LEU A 118 -7.85 -5.89 -17.58
CA LEU A 118 -8.47 -4.78 -18.30
C LEU A 118 -7.43 -3.96 -19.07
N ASP A 119 -6.26 -3.73 -18.49
CA ASP A 119 -5.14 -3.04 -19.13
C ASP A 119 -4.64 -3.83 -20.36
N ARG A 120 -4.59 -5.17 -20.30
CA ARG A 120 -4.24 -6.02 -21.47
C ARG A 120 -5.32 -6.03 -22.53
N ALA A 121 -6.58 -6.09 -22.13
CA ALA A 121 -7.73 -6.00 -23.02
C ALA A 121 -7.95 -4.58 -23.62
N LYS A 122 -7.22 -3.56 -23.13
CA LYS A 122 -7.38 -2.14 -23.52
C LYS A 122 -8.81 -1.62 -23.34
N ILE A 123 -9.51 -2.09 -22.32
CA ILE A 123 -10.87 -1.66 -21.97
C ILE A 123 -10.94 -1.17 -20.55
N GLY A 124 -11.96 -0.36 -20.26
CA GLY A 124 -12.21 0.19 -18.92
C GLY A 124 -13.61 0.73 -18.79
N GLY A 125 -13.97 1.12 -17.58
CA GLY A 125 -15.24 1.75 -17.27
C GLY A 125 -15.98 1.11 -16.11
N SER A 126 -16.82 1.89 -15.43
CA SER A 126 -17.55 1.49 -14.22
C SER A 126 -18.72 0.50 -14.49
N ALA A 127 -19.04 0.25 -15.76
CA ALA A 127 -20.05 -0.72 -16.14
C ALA A 127 -19.54 -2.17 -16.16
N LEU A 128 -18.26 -2.37 -16.46
CA LEU A 128 -17.66 -3.70 -16.61
C LEU A 128 -17.85 -4.61 -15.37
N PRO A 129 -17.58 -4.14 -14.14
CA PRO A 129 -17.79 -4.98 -12.95
C PRO A 129 -19.25 -5.34 -12.66
N LYS A 130 -20.22 -4.68 -13.35
CA LYS A 130 -21.65 -4.92 -13.19
C LYS A 130 -22.21 -5.94 -14.19
N LEU A 131 -21.43 -6.35 -15.17
CA LEU A 131 -21.80 -7.39 -16.12
C LEU A 131 -21.90 -8.75 -15.42
N SER A 132 -22.74 -9.65 -15.97
CA SER A 132 -22.69 -11.05 -15.57
C SER A 132 -21.29 -11.63 -15.90
N ARG A 133 -20.86 -12.66 -15.15
CA ARG A 133 -19.55 -13.28 -15.32
C ARG A 133 -19.34 -13.79 -16.75
N ASP A 134 -20.38 -14.36 -17.36
CA ASP A 134 -20.31 -14.85 -18.75
C ASP A 134 -20.10 -13.72 -19.77
N ILE A 135 -20.87 -12.63 -19.63
CA ILE A 135 -20.72 -11.47 -20.52
C ILE A 135 -19.37 -10.80 -20.32
N LEU A 136 -18.90 -10.70 -19.06
CA LEU A 136 -17.58 -10.15 -18.76
C LEU A 136 -16.46 -11.00 -19.38
N ALA A 137 -16.52 -12.33 -19.24
CA ALA A 137 -15.54 -13.25 -19.84
C ALA A 137 -15.54 -13.13 -21.37
N GLN A 138 -16.72 -13.13 -22.02
CA GLN A 138 -16.83 -12.94 -23.47
C GLN A 138 -16.27 -11.60 -23.92
N THR A 139 -16.58 -10.51 -23.19
CA THR A 139 -16.07 -9.17 -23.50
C THR A 139 -14.54 -9.11 -23.39
N LEU A 140 -13.98 -9.69 -22.34
CA LEU A 140 -12.53 -9.77 -22.14
C LEU A 140 -11.89 -10.57 -23.29
N ASN A 141 -12.40 -11.76 -23.63
CA ASN A 141 -11.88 -12.59 -24.70
C ASN A 141 -11.91 -11.87 -26.06
N ALA A 142 -13.05 -11.24 -26.40
CA ALA A 142 -13.16 -10.48 -27.63
C ALA A 142 -12.10 -9.39 -27.77
N CYS A 143 -11.72 -8.73 -26.64
CA CYS A 143 -10.69 -7.69 -26.65
C CYS A 143 -9.26 -8.25 -26.58
N LEU A 144 -9.01 -9.29 -25.76
CA LEU A 144 -7.69 -9.92 -25.63
C LEU A 144 -7.21 -10.53 -26.95
N HIS A 145 -8.11 -11.19 -27.69
CA HIS A 145 -7.78 -11.82 -28.97
C HIS A 145 -7.39 -10.82 -30.08
N LEU A 146 -7.70 -9.55 -29.92
CA LEU A 146 -7.26 -8.48 -30.84
C LEU A 146 -5.81 -8.01 -30.56
N SER A 147 -5.22 -8.41 -29.45
CA SER A 147 -3.91 -7.93 -29.02
C SER A 147 -2.79 -8.83 -29.56
N ASN A 148 -1.76 -8.22 -30.14
CA ASN A 148 -0.51 -8.91 -30.51
C ASN A 148 0.63 -8.67 -29.50
N SER A 149 0.34 -8.16 -28.31
CA SER A 149 1.34 -7.92 -27.29
C SER A 149 1.61 -9.16 -26.44
N ASP A 150 2.80 -9.19 -25.83
CA ASP A 150 3.15 -10.22 -24.87
C ASP A 150 2.53 -9.94 -23.49
N ALA A 151 2.27 -10.99 -22.74
CA ALA A 151 1.80 -10.97 -21.37
C ALA A 151 2.83 -11.63 -20.45
N LEU A 152 2.91 -11.10 -19.22
CA LEU A 152 3.65 -11.68 -18.10
C LEU A 152 2.70 -11.91 -16.94
N LEU A 153 2.40 -13.18 -16.67
CA LEU A 153 1.46 -13.58 -15.64
C LEU A 153 2.21 -13.83 -14.32
N LEU A 154 1.67 -13.33 -13.22
CA LEU A 154 2.07 -13.74 -11.89
C LEU A 154 1.06 -14.78 -11.38
N ILE A 155 1.51 -16.02 -11.22
CA ILE A 155 0.73 -17.11 -10.62
C ILE A 155 1.29 -17.32 -9.21
N ARG A 156 0.43 -17.14 -8.20
CA ARG A 156 0.80 -17.21 -6.79
C ARG A 156 -0.36 -17.76 -5.99
N ASP A 157 -0.06 -18.62 -5.00
CA ASP A 157 -1.06 -19.20 -4.12
C ASP A 157 -2.25 -19.77 -4.91
N GLU A 158 -1.92 -20.57 -5.93
CA GLU A 158 -2.88 -21.31 -6.78
C GLU A 158 -3.72 -20.44 -7.74
N LYS A 159 -3.51 -19.09 -7.76
CA LYS A 159 -4.30 -18.15 -8.57
C LYS A 159 -3.43 -17.26 -9.43
N VAL A 160 -3.99 -16.78 -10.55
CA VAL A 160 -3.40 -15.66 -11.29
C VAL A 160 -3.63 -14.37 -10.50
N SER A 161 -2.57 -13.77 -10.02
CA SER A 161 -2.57 -12.56 -9.20
C SER A 161 -2.38 -11.26 -9.99
N ALA A 162 -1.76 -11.34 -11.19
CA ALA A 162 -1.61 -10.23 -12.12
C ALA A 162 -1.36 -10.72 -13.55
N VAL A 163 -1.69 -9.88 -14.54
CA VAL A 163 -1.37 -10.08 -15.96
C VAL A 163 -0.75 -8.78 -16.48
N HIS A 164 0.57 -8.70 -16.38
CA HIS A 164 1.35 -7.53 -16.80
C HIS A 164 1.72 -7.58 -18.30
N SER A 165 2.35 -6.51 -18.78
CA SER A 165 3.01 -6.52 -20.08
C SER A 165 4.20 -7.48 -20.05
N GLY A 166 4.40 -8.21 -21.13
CA GLY A 166 5.60 -9.00 -21.35
C GLY A 166 6.84 -8.17 -21.71
N ASP A 167 6.66 -6.88 -22.02
CA ASP A 167 7.74 -5.95 -22.29
C ASP A 167 8.25 -5.31 -20.99
N GLU A 168 9.54 -5.45 -20.73
CA GLU A 168 10.19 -4.90 -19.53
C GLU A 168 10.23 -3.36 -19.51
N THR A 169 9.96 -2.69 -20.65
CA THR A 169 9.79 -1.23 -20.68
C THR A 169 8.47 -0.81 -20.04
N ASP A 170 7.44 -1.64 -20.16
CA ASP A 170 6.12 -1.42 -19.59
C ASP A 170 5.98 -1.99 -18.17
N TYR A 171 6.58 -3.16 -17.92
CA TYR A 171 6.59 -3.78 -16.61
C TYR A 171 7.90 -4.54 -16.32
N SER A 172 8.62 -4.10 -15.28
CA SER A 172 9.83 -4.73 -14.76
C SER A 172 9.56 -5.39 -13.42
N VAL A 173 9.91 -6.65 -13.26
CA VAL A 173 9.77 -7.37 -11.99
C VAL A 173 10.82 -6.85 -11.01
N LEU A 174 10.37 -6.38 -9.84
CA LEU A 174 11.21 -6.01 -8.70
C LEU A 174 10.86 -6.94 -7.53
N PRO A 175 11.63 -8.01 -7.27
CA PRO A 175 11.30 -8.98 -6.23
C PRO A 175 11.23 -8.34 -4.84
N ILE A 176 10.14 -8.59 -4.11
CA ILE A 176 9.87 -7.93 -2.83
C ILE A 176 10.92 -8.28 -1.77
N ASP A 177 11.36 -9.53 -1.72
CA ASP A 177 12.40 -9.98 -0.81
C ASP A 177 13.76 -9.29 -1.09
N GLU A 178 14.11 -9.09 -2.37
CA GLU A 178 15.32 -8.38 -2.75
C GLU A 178 15.23 -6.87 -2.41
N LEU A 179 14.06 -6.26 -2.57
CA LEU A 179 13.83 -4.87 -2.17
C LEU A 179 13.94 -4.70 -0.65
N LEU A 180 13.38 -5.63 0.14
CA LEU A 180 13.49 -5.64 1.60
C LEU A 180 14.95 -5.79 2.05
N LYS A 181 15.71 -6.72 1.45
CA LYS A 181 17.15 -6.91 1.71
C LYS A 181 17.95 -5.66 1.34
N ALA A 182 17.63 -5.05 0.19
CA ALA A 182 18.31 -3.85 -0.28
C ALA A 182 18.08 -2.66 0.67
N LEU A 183 16.83 -2.46 1.13
CA LEU A 183 16.50 -1.42 2.10
C LEU A 183 17.19 -1.67 3.44
N LYS A 184 17.09 -2.89 3.97
CA LYS A 184 17.68 -3.24 5.27
C LYS A 184 19.19 -3.05 5.25
N GLY A 185 19.88 -3.52 4.20
CA GLY A 185 21.33 -3.30 4.05
C GLY A 185 21.70 -1.81 4.06
N LYS A 186 20.97 -0.97 3.32
CA LYS A 186 21.19 0.48 3.32
C LYS A 186 20.90 1.14 4.67
N LEU A 187 19.88 0.66 5.39
CA LEU A 187 19.57 1.14 6.74
C LEU A 187 20.68 0.76 7.73
N ASP A 188 21.20 -0.48 7.67
CA ASP A 188 22.26 -0.94 8.55
C ASP A 188 23.57 -0.19 8.30
N ASP A 189 23.91 0.07 7.04
CA ASP A 189 25.10 0.82 6.65
C ASP A 189 25.05 2.28 7.11
N ARG A 190 23.88 2.93 6.97
CA ARG A 190 23.74 4.36 7.21
C ARG A 190 23.27 4.71 8.62
N PHE A 191 22.38 3.90 9.18
CA PHE A 191 21.71 4.10 10.45
C PHE A 191 21.80 2.84 11.33
N PRO A 192 22.98 2.48 11.81
CA PRO A 192 23.14 1.39 12.76
C PRO A 192 22.22 1.65 13.95
N GLY A 193 21.56 0.59 14.47
CA GLY A 193 20.54 0.74 15.53
C GLY A 193 19.12 1.01 15.01
N ASN A 194 18.90 1.03 13.67
CA ASN A 194 17.56 1.09 13.13
C ASN A 194 16.69 -0.08 13.64
N GLN A 195 15.41 0.19 13.86
CA GLN A 195 14.48 -0.77 14.44
C GLN A 195 13.27 -0.94 13.50
N PHE A 196 12.91 -2.19 13.22
CA PHE A 196 11.67 -2.51 12.53
C PHE A 196 10.49 -2.33 13.48
N VAL A 197 9.50 -1.55 13.09
CA VAL A 197 8.32 -1.22 13.92
C VAL A 197 7.15 -2.13 13.58
N SER A 198 6.83 -2.24 12.31
CA SER A 198 5.69 -3.02 11.83
C SER A 198 5.79 -3.29 10.33
N GLY A 199 5.15 -4.36 9.90
CA GLY A 199 4.94 -4.66 8.49
C GLY A 199 3.53 -5.15 8.23
N TYR A 200 3.14 -5.07 6.99
CA TYR A 200 1.86 -5.55 6.46
C TYR A 200 2.08 -6.13 5.07
N SER A 201 1.38 -7.19 4.76
CA SER A 201 1.30 -7.74 3.41
C SER A 201 -0.08 -8.35 3.15
N ASP A 202 -0.62 -8.05 1.98
CA ASP A 202 -1.75 -8.75 1.37
C ASP A 202 -1.40 -9.11 -0.09
N HIS A 203 -2.39 -9.52 -0.88
CA HIS A 203 -2.14 -9.86 -2.28
C HIS A 203 -1.90 -8.65 -3.19
N SER A 204 -2.11 -7.43 -2.70
CA SER A 204 -2.00 -6.20 -3.49
C SER A 204 -0.77 -5.36 -3.13
N VAL A 205 -0.37 -5.32 -1.85
CA VAL A 205 0.68 -4.44 -1.36
C VAL A 205 1.45 -5.05 -0.20
N THR A 206 2.74 -4.73 -0.14
CA THR A 206 3.61 -4.99 1.01
C THR A 206 4.13 -3.67 1.52
N SER A 207 4.08 -3.46 2.84
CA SER A 207 4.65 -2.28 3.50
C SER A 207 5.45 -2.65 4.75
N GLY A 208 6.41 -1.80 5.08
CA GLY A 208 7.22 -1.91 6.30
C GLY A 208 7.58 -0.54 6.85
N LEU A 209 7.68 -0.43 8.16
CA LEU A 209 8.04 0.79 8.87
C LEU A 209 9.24 0.54 9.76
N TRP A 210 10.25 1.39 9.65
CA TRP A 210 11.45 1.40 10.49
C TRP A 210 11.57 2.72 11.22
N THR A 211 12.22 2.71 12.38
CA THR A 211 12.66 3.89 13.11
C THR A 211 14.20 3.91 13.22
N MET A 212 14.73 5.11 13.41
CA MET A 212 16.17 5.37 13.56
C MET A 212 16.39 6.18 14.85
N PRO A 213 16.17 5.59 16.06
CA PRO A 213 16.16 6.33 17.32
C PRO A 213 17.49 7.03 17.60
N ASP A 214 18.62 6.37 17.28
CA ASP A 214 19.97 6.91 17.52
C ASP A 214 20.31 8.12 16.63
N GLN A 215 19.49 8.37 15.60
CA GLN A 215 19.69 9.48 14.65
C GLN A 215 18.71 10.65 14.89
N LYS A 216 18.01 10.64 16.02
CA LYS A 216 16.98 11.67 16.31
C LYS A 216 17.57 13.07 16.28
N ASP A 217 18.67 13.30 16.96
CA ASP A 217 19.30 14.60 17.05
C ASP A 217 19.86 15.08 15.71
N ASP A 218 20.48 14.18 14.94
CA ASP A 218 21.08 14.51 13.65
C ASP A 218 20.01 14.82 12.58
N LEU A 219 18.92 14.03 12.54
CA LEU A 219 17.91 14.13 11.49
C LEU A 219 16.81 15.15 11.79
N MET A 220 16.49 15.40 13.07
CA MET A 220 15.38 16.23 13.46
C MET A 220 15.62 17.13 14.70
N GLY A 221 16.87 17.27 15.14
CA GLY A 221 17.19 17.99 16.39
C GLY A 221 16.73 19.46 16.39
N THR A 222 16.85 20.19 15.26
CA THR A 222 16.34 21.58 15.15
C THR A 222 14.83 21.61 15.35
N TYR A 223 14.12 20.77 14.63
CA TYR A 223 12.65 20.68 14.73
C TYR A 223 12.18 20.31 16.16
N VAL A 224 12.85 19.36 16.83
CA VAL A 224 12.57 19.00 18.22
C VAL A 224 12.70 20.22 19.13
N LYS A 225 13.81 20.99 19.01
CA LYS A 225 14.02 22.21 19.81
C LYS A 225 12.95 23.26 19.54
N THR A 226 12.54 23.44 18.27
CA THR A 226 11.48 24.36 17.90
C THR A 226 10.13 23.94 18.50
N LEU A 227 9.79 22.64 18.50
CA LEU A 227 8.59 22.11 19.17
C LEU A 227 8.62 22.39 20.69
N GLU A 228 9.77 22.17 21.33
CA GLU A 228 9.93 22.41 22.77
C GLU A 228 9.77 23.90 23.11
N ALA A 229 10.34 24.78 22.30
CA ALA A 229 10.19 26.23 22.43
C ALA A 229 8.74 26.68 22.27
N ASN A 230 7.96 26.01 21.41
CA ASN A 230 6.53 26.24 21.23
C ASN A 230 5.64 25.47 22.25
N GLY A 231 6.21 24.95 23.32
CA GLY A 231 5.46 24.29 24.41
C GLY A 231 5.03 22.85 24.10
N GLN A 232 5.41 22.28 22.95
CA GLN A 232 5.02 20.92 22.52
C GLN A 232 6.00 19.83 22.97
N LYS A 233 6.50 19.92 24.21
CA LYS A 233 7.53 19.01 24.78
C LYS A 233 7.13 17.54 24.73
N THR A 234 5.85 17.24 24.99
CA THR A 234 5.35 15.85 24.97
C THR A 234 5.41 15.24 23.56
N LEU A 235 5.10 16.03 22.52
CA LEU A 235 5.22 15.59 21.15
C LEU A 235 6.70 15.41 20.79
N ALA A 236 7.52 16.43 21.05
CA ALA A 236 8.95 16.43 20.79
C ALA A 236 9.68 15.20 21.39
N SER A 237 9.35 14.83 22.64
CA SER A 237 9.98 13.69 23.32
C SER A 237 9.65 12.33 22.68
N LYS A 238 8.44 12.17 22.16
CA LYS A 238 7.95 10.90 21.60
C LYS A 238 8.37 10.66 20.15
N LEU A 239 8.54 11.73 19.34
CA LEU A 239 8.82 11.59 17.93
C LEU A 239 10.20 10.98 17.67
N MET A 240 10.25 10.05 16.72
CA MET A 240 11.44 9.40 16.20
C MET A 240 11.46 9.50 14.67
N PRO A 241 12.62 9.71 14.04
CA PRO A 241 12.72 9.63 12.58
C PRO A 241 12.49 8.19 12.14
N GLY A 242 11.80 8.03 11.02
CA GLY A 242 11.46 6.72 10.48
C GLY A 242 11.38 6.71 8.96
N ILE A 243 11.29 5.53 8.39
CA ILE A 243 11.16 5.28 6.96
C ILE A 243 10.02 4.27 6.74
N ARG A 244 9.10 4.64 5.85
CA ARG A 244 8.07 3.75 5.31
C ARG A 244 8.55 3.19 3.98
N PHE A 245 8.50 1.89 3.85
CA PHE A 245 8.62 1.17 2.59
C PHE A 245 7.26 0.68 2.13
N MET A 246 7.01 0.69 0.82
CA MET A 246 5.85 0.11 0.18
C MET A 246 6.21 -0.39 -1.22
N THR A 247 5.64 -1.51 -1.62
CA THR A 247 5.75 -2.04 -2.98
C THR A 247 4.56 -2.93 -3.35
N SER A 248 4.43 -3.24 -4.63
CA SER A 248 3.39 -4.15 -5.16
C SER A 248 3.90 -4.84 -6.42
N ASP A 249 3.75 -6.14 -6.50
CA ASP A 249 4.01 -6.90 -7.72
C ASP A 249 2.74 -7.17 -8.56
N THR A 250 1.59 -6.66 -8.11
CA THR A 250 0.32 -6.69 -8.85
C THR A 250 -0.03 -5.36 -9.55
N GLY A 251 0.92 -4.41 -9.59
CA GLY A 251 0.74 -3.12 -10.28
C GLY A 251 -0.09 -2.08 -9.53
N VAL A 252 -0.36 -2.29 -8.24
CA VAL A 252 -1.10 -1.33 -7.40
C VAL A 252 -0.20 -0.18 -6.95
N ALA A 253 1.09 -0.45 -6.73
CA ALA A 253 2.06 0.55 -6.28
C ALA A 253 3.45 0.30 -6.87
N SER A 254 4.23 1.37 -7.03
CA SER A 254 5.66 1.32 -7.30
C SER A 254 6.43 0.90 -6.06
N ALA A 255 7.71 0.54 -6.19
CA ALA A 255 8.60 0.41 -5.05
C ALA A 255 8.93 1.80 -4.48
N LYS A 256 8.38 2.12 -3.31
CA LYS A 256 8.38 3.45 -2.71
C LYS A 256 9.02 3.46 -1.33
N ILE A 257 9.65 4.59 -1.01
CA ILE A 257 10.13 4.91 0.33
C ILE A 257 9.75 6.35 0.69
N SER A 258 9.39 6.57 1.94
CA SER A 258 8.96 7.88 2.45
C SER A 258 9.58 8.14 3.82
N ALA A 259 9.97 9.41 4.06
CA ALA A 259 10.41 9.85 5.37
C ALA A 259 9.20 10.03 6.30
N MET A 260 9.31 9.55 7.53
CA MET A 260 8.24 9.52 8.51
C MET A 260 8.71 10.04 9.86
N PHE A 261 7.77 10.51 10.68
CA PHE A 261 7.91 10.57 12.12
C PHE A 261 7.04 9.50 12.76
N VAL A 262 7.61 8.80 13.73
CA VAL A 262 6.97 7.71 14.47
C VAL A 262 7.03 8.05 15.97
N GLY A 263 6.02 7.69 16.74
CA GLY A 263 5.98 7.92 18.20
C GLY A 263 4.84 8.79 18.67
N GLY A 264 4.06 9.39 17.76
CA GLY A 264 2.74 9.95 18.03
C GLY A 264 1.66 8.85 18.06
N GLN A 265 0.41 9.26 17.97
CA GLN A 265 -0.72 8.33 17.87
C GLN A 265 -0.67 7.55 16.55
N TYR A 266 -0.15 8.18 15.48
CA TYR A 266 0.09 7.61 14.16
C TYR A 266 1.46 8.02 13.64
N PRO A 267 2.04 7.23 12.70
CA PRO A 267 3.16 7.69 11.91
C PRO A 267 2.73 8.89 11.05
N VAL A 268 3.55 9.92 11.00
CA VAL A 268 3.33 11.15 10.23
C VAL A 268 4.29 11.18 9.07
N ALA A 269 3.78 11.18 7.84
CA ALA A 269 4.61 11.37 6.66
C ALA A 269 5.13 12.82 6.59
N ILE A 270 6.45 13.00 6.40
CA ILE A 270 7.10 14.32 6.47
C ILE A 270 7.68 14.79 5.13
N GLY A 271 7.49 14.02 4.07
CA GLY A 271 8.02 14.43 2.78
C GLY A 271 7.56 13.59 1.62
N GLY A 272 7.86 14.09 0.42
CA GLY A 272 7.54 13.41 -0.82
C GLY A 272 8.14 12.01 -0.88
N CYS A 273 7.33 11.09 -1.35
CA CYS A 273 7.74 9.73 -1.62
C CYS A 273 8.77 9.69 -2.75
N ILE A 274 9.81 8.89 -2.61
CA ILE A 274 10.71 8.52 -3.70
C ILE A 274 10.32 7.14 -4.18
N ALA A 275 10.03 7.04 -5.48
CA ALA A 275 9.50 5.83 -6.10
C ALA A 275 10.39 5.34 -7.24
N VAL A 276 10.46 4.03 -7.39
CA VAL A 276 10.94 3.35 -8.59
C VAL A 276 9.75 2.61 -9.19
N ASP A 277 9.31 3.05 -10.34
CA ASP A 277 8.23 2.39 -11.05
C ASP A 277 8.70 1.04 -11.59
N HIS A 278 7.79 0.09 -11.63
CA HIS A 278 7.99 -1.22 -12.25
C HIS A 278 8.00 -1.10 -13.79
N ARG A 279 8.84 -0.20 -14.34
CA ARG A 279 8.91 0.14 -15.76
C ARG A 279 10.33 0.46 -16.18
N HIS A 280 10.52 0.58 -17.51
CA HIS A 280 11.78 1.04 -18.10
C HIS A 280 12.99 0.20 -17.71
N LYS A 281 12.79 -1.12 -17.58
CA LYS A 281 13.84 -2.08 -17.17
C LYS A 281 14.42 -1.77 -15.79
N ALA A 282 13.57 -1.26 -14.88
CA ALA A 282 13.95 -0.95 -13.51
C ALA A 282 14.57 -2.17 -12.81
N LYS A 283 15.58 -1.92 -11.98
CA LYS A 283 16.31 -2.94 -11.23
C LYS A 283 16.36 -2.57 -9.75
N VAL A 284 16.62 -3.55 -8.89
CA VAL A 284 16.84 -3.34 -7.45
C VAL A 284 17.95 -2.31 -7.18
N GLN A 285 18.95 -2.19 -8.09
CA GLN A 285 19.97 -1.17 -7.98
C GLN A 285 19.44 0.27 -8.09
N ASP A 286 18.37 0.49 -8.86
CA ASP A 286 17.73 1.81 -8.97
C ASP A 286 16.96 2.14 -7.69
N PHE A 287 16.37 1.12 -7.05
CA PHE A 287 15.78 1.27 -5.73
C PHE A 287 16.84 1.63 -4.66
N LYS A 288 18.02 0.99 -4.66
CA LYS A 288 19.13 1.36 -3.76
C LYS A 288 19.54 2.82 -3.90
N LYS A 289 19.61 3.36 -5.14
CA LYS A 289 19.88 4.79 -5.37
C LYS A 289 18.78 5.68 -4.82
N SER A 290 17.53 5.26 -4.92
CA SER A 290 16.38 5.99 -4.36
C SER A 290 16.42 6.02 -2.84
N VAL A 291 16.87 4.95 -2.18
CA VAL A 291 17.10 4.94 -0.73
C VAL A 291 18.18 5.96 -0.33
N ASP A 292 19.32 5.98 -1.03
CA ASP A 292 20.38 6.95 -0.78
C ASP A 292 19.89 8.40 -0.96
N LEU A 293 19.06 8.65 -1.99
CA LEU A 293 18.46 9.96 -2.24
C LEU A 293 17.50 10.38 -1.11
N LEU A 294 16.69 9.45 -0.58
CA LEU A 294 15.80 9.75 0.54
C LEU A 294 16.62 10.18 1.77
N PHE A 295 17.68 9.44 2.08
CA PHE A 295 18.56 9.75 3.21
C PHE A 295 19.20 11.13 3.09
N ALA A 296 19.64 11.49 1.87
CA ALA A 296 20.20 12.82 1.61
C ALA A 296 19.16 13.95 1.77
N LYS A 297 17.90 13.69 1.49
CA LYS A 297 16.80 14.67 1.56
C LYS A 297 16.02 14.66 2.88
N PHE A 298 16.33 13.76 3.80
CA PHE A 298 15.55 13.60 5.03
C PHE A 298 15.42 14.92 5.81
N SER A 299 16.54 15.56 6.11
CA SER A 299 16.56 16.82 6.85
C SER A 299 15.82 17.97 6.11
N ASP A 300 15.85 18.00 4.79
CA ASP A 300 15.09 19.00 4.02
C ASP A 300 13.58 18.77 4.10
N ASN A 301 13.15 17.53 4.19
CA ASN A 301 11.74 17.20 4.44
C ASN A 301 11.30 17.62 5.85
N VAL A 302 12.15 17.41 6.86
CA VAL A 302 11.90 17.91 8.23
C VAL A 302 11.72 19.43 8.24
N LYS A 303 12.60 20.18 7.54
CA LYS A 303 12.47 21.65 7.44
C LYS A 303 11.15 22.12 6.82
N LYS A 304 10.55 21.34 5.91
CA LYS A 304 9.23 21.72 5.35
C LYS A 304 8.14 21.67 6.42
N LEU A 305 8.16 20.65 7.27
CA LEU A 305 7.23 20.55 8.39
C LEU A 305 7.51 21.63 9.45
N GLU A 306 8.78 21.89 9.76
CA GLU A 306 9.21 22.93 10.71
C GLU A 306 8.71 24.31 10.29
N LYS A 307 8.79 24.67 9.00
CA LYS A 307 8.27 25.94 8.47
C LYS A 307 6.79 26.14 8.74
N LEU A 308 5.99 25.10 8.85
CA LEU A 308 4.57 25.23 9.16
C LEU A 308 4.31 25.75 10.57
N LEU A 309 5.29 25.69 11.48
CA LEU A 309 5.19 26.29 12.82
C LEU A 309 5.13 27.82 12.77
N ASP A 310 5.77 28.43 11.77
CA ASP A 310 5.81 29.88 11.58
C ASP A 310 4.64 30.43 10.74
N VAL A 311 3.82 29.54 10.16
CA VAL A 311 2.65 29.92 9.35
C VAL A 311 1.42 29.98 10.24
N TRP A 312 0.98 31.19 10.58
CA TRP A 312 -0.23 31.41 11.38
C TRP A 312 -1.47 31.52 10.50
N LEU A 313 -2.54 30.84 10.92
CA LEU A 313 -3.83 30.82 10.24
C LEU A 313 -4.90 31.45 11.13
N ASP A 314 -5.63 32.42 10.60
CA ASP A 314 -6.76 33.05 11.30
C ASP A 314 -8.03 32.17 11.22
N TYR A 315 -8.16 31.35 10.16
CA TYR A 315 -9.30 30.49 9.88
C TYR A 315 -8.87 29.01 9.68
N PRO A 316 -8.24 28.36 10.70
CA PRO A 316 -7.61 27.04 10.54
C PRO A 316 -8.59 25.94 10.10
N VAL A 317 -9.85 25.96 10.57
CA VAL A 317 -10.91 25.03 10.14
C VAL A 317 -11.19 25.18 8.64
N ASN A 318 -11.26 26.41 8.14
CA ASN A 318 -11.49 26.68 6.72
C ASN A 318 -10.29 26.26 5.88
N ALA A 319 -9.08 26.54 6.35
CA ALA A 319 -7.84 26.12 5.70
C ALA A 319 -7.77 24.59 5.60
N MET A 320 -8.01 23.87 6.72
CA MET A 320 -8.07 22.40 6.75
C MET A 320 -9.07 21.85 5.74
N THR A 321 -10.30 22.40 5.73
CA THR A 321 -11.36 21.96 4.81
C THR A 321 -10.96 22.15 3.35
N ARG A 322 -10.45 23.32 2.99
CA ARG A 322 -10.04 23.61 1.61
C ARG A 322 -8.85 22.76 1.16
N ILE A 323 -7.86 22.55 2.02
CA ILE A 323 -6.70 21.69 1.74
C ILE A 323 -7.14 20.25 1.57
N CYS A 324 -8.00 19.72 2.44
CA CYS A 324 -8.55 18.37 2.31
C CYS A 324 -9.28 18.18 0.97
N LYS A 325 -10.06 19.17 0.53
CA LYS A 325 -10.71 19.18 -0.80
C LYS A 325 -9.69 19.22 -1.92
N LYS A 326 -8.69 20.10 -1.84
CA LYS A 326 -7.61 20.24 -2.84
C LYS A 326 -6.84 18.96 -3.03
N LEU A 327 -6.58 18.24 -1.95
CA LEU A 327 -5.85 16.97 -1.94
C LEU A 327 -6.74 15.75 -2.21
N ALA A 328 -8.05 15.96 -2.50
CA ALA A 328 -9.03 14.90 -2.72
C ALA A 328 -9.05 13.85 -1.60
N MET A 329 -9.00 14.30 -0.35
CA MET A 329 -9.11 13.42 0.80
C MET A 329 -10.48 12.71 0.82
N PRO A 330 -10.57 11.48 1.35
CA PRO A 330 -11.84 10.76 1.47
C PRO A 330 -12.83 11.59 2.27
N LYS A 331 -13.94 12.01 1.62
CA LYS A 331 -14.88 13.02 2.14
C LYS A 331 -15.33 12.73 3.58
N LYS A 332 -15.82 11.50 3.85
CA LYS A 332 -16.34 11.13 5.17
C LYS A 332 -15.27 11.25 6.26
N ALA A 333 -14.08 10.70 6.04
CA ALA A 333 -12.98 10.74 7.00
C ALA A 333 -12.46 12.17 7.19
N ALA A 334 -12.40 12.98 6.13
CA ALA A 334 -11.99 14.37 6.22
C ALA A 334 -12.98 15.21 7.02
N ILE A 335 -14.29 15.06 6.81
CA ILE A 335 -15.32 15.74 7.61
C ILE A 335 -15.18 15.38 9.10
N GLU A 336 -15.02 14.09 9.41
CA GLU A 336 -14.86 13.62 10.79
C GLU A 336 -13.63 14.22 11.46
N ALA A 337 -12.47 14.25 10.79
CA ALA A 337 -11.26 14.87 11.29
C ALA A 337 -11.41 16.39 11.50
N ILE A 338 -12.10 17.09 10.58
CA ILE A 338 -12.38 18.53 10.69
C ILE A 338 -13.28 18.83 11.90
N GLU A 339 -14.33 18.05 12.11
CA GLU A 339 -15.22 18.21 13.25
C GLU A 339 -14.51 17.91 14.59
N MET A 340 -13.66 16.86 14.64
CA MET A 340 -12.82 16.59 15.80
C MET A 340 -11.89 17.76 16.12
N TYR A 341 -11.22 18.34 15.11
CA TYR A 341 -10.39 19.52 15.27
C TYR A 341 -11.19 20.71 15.79
N LYS A 342 -12.35 20.98 15.21
CA LYS A 342 -13.25 22.07 15.62
C LYS A 342 -13.75 21.91 17.06
N MET A 343 -14.07 20.69 17.49
CA MET A 343 -14.48 20.39 18.86
C MET A 343 -13.33 20.59 19.86
N ALA A 344 -12.11 20.22 19.50
CA ALA A 344 -10.95 20.30 20.39
C ALA A 344 -10.41 21.73 20.55
N TYR A 345 -10.37 22.50 19.45
CA TYR A 345 -9.67 23.79 19.39
C TYR A 345 -10.60 25.00 19.09
N GLY A 346 -11.83 24.76 18.67
CA GLY A 346 -12.77 25.78 18.26
C GLY A 346 -12.36 26.47 16.97
N GLY A 347 -12.76 27.75 16.81
CA GLY A 347 -12.40 28.56 15.65
C GLY A 347 -11.22 29.53 15.90
N LYS A 348 -10.41 29.27 16.93
CA LYS A 348 -9.23 30.10 17.24
C LYS A 348 -8.15 29.92 16.20
N GLY A 349 -7.35 30.97 15.95
CA GLY A 349 -6.16 30.88 15.11
C GLY A 349 -5.19 29.81 15.60
N ALA A 350 -4.49 29.19 14.66
CA ALA A 350 -3.54 28.11 14.94
C ALA A 350 -2.39 28.14 13.92
N SER A 351 -1.28 27.46 14.22
CA SER A 351 -0.24 27.27 13.21
C SER A 351 -0.68 26.25 12.15
N ALA A 352 -0.19 26.40 10.93
CA ALA A 352 -0.40 25.41 9.87
C ALA A 352 0.13 24.02 10.28
N HIS A 353 1.16 23.98 11.14
CA HIS A 353 1.68 22.76 11.73
C HIS A 353 0.61 22.02 12.55
N GLU A 354 -0.10 22.72 13.45
CA GLU A 354 -1.16 22.10 14.26
C GLU A 354 -2.28 21.55 13.37
N VAL A 355 -2.66 22.29 12.33
CA VAL A 355 -3.66 21.82 11.37
C VAL A 355 -3.16 20.62 10.57
N TYR A 356 -1.90 20.62 10.12
CA TYR A 356 -1.30 19.47 9.43
C TYR A 356 -1.26 18.21 10.31
N MET A 357 -0.90 18.36 11.59
CA MET A 357 -0.94 17.26 12.55
C MET A 357 -2.36 16.75 12.77
N ALA A 358 -3.35 17.64 12.85
CA ALA A 358 -4.75 17.25 12.98
C ALA A 358 -5.28 16.53 11.71
N MET A 359 -4.81 16.86 10.52
CA MET A 359 -5.18 16.14 9.29
C MET A 359 -4.79 14.65 9.33
N GLN A 360 -3.84 14.24 10.18
CA GLN A 360 -3.46 12.82 10.32
C GLN A 360 -4.60 11.97 10.92
N GLU A 361 -5.59 12.58 11.58
CA GLU A 361 -6.80 11.89 12.07
C GLU A 361 -7.61 11.24 10.94
N ILE A 362 -7.45 11.73 9.69
CA ILE A 362 -8.05 11.10 8.51
C ILE A 362 -7.56 9.65 8.36
N LEU A 363 -6.26 9.41 8.57
CA LEU A 363 -5.68 8.06 8.49
C LEU A 363 -6.22 7.15 9.59
N PHE A 364 -6.39 7.70 10.79
CA PHE A 364 -6.97 6.94 11.91
C PHE A 364 -8.42 6.54 11.62
N THR A 365 -9.24 7.49 11.23
CA THR A 365 -10.63 7.25 10.85
C THR A 365 -10.74 6.17 9.78
N LEU A 366 -9.92 6.24 8.73
CA LEU A 366 -9.89 5.21 7.67
C LEU A 366 -9.47 3.84 8.21
N LYS A 367 -8.47 3.80 9.10
CA LYS A 367 -8.00 2.55 9.70
C LYS A 367 -9.07 1.89 10.57
N THR A 368 -9.80 2.67 11.37
CA THR A 368 -10.91 2.16 12.18
C THR A 368 -12.10 1.68 11.35
N GLN A 369 -12.22 2.15 10.10
CA GLN A 369 -13.22 1.70 9.14
C GLN A 369 -12.77 0.49 8.32
N ASN A 370 -11.68 -0.19 8.68
CA ASN A 370 -11.09 -1.31 7.97
C ASN A 370 -10.82 -1.02 6.48
N THR A 371 -10.37 0.21 6.19
CA THR A 371 -9.98 0.59 4.82
C THR A 371 -8.76 -0.24 4.38
N PRO A 372 -8.74 -0.76 3.13
CA PRO A 372 -7.58 -1.49 2.62
C PRO A 372 -6.27 -0.70 2.76
N GLU A 373 -5.19 -1.40 3.13
CA GLU A 373 -3.88 -0.78 3.40
C GLU A 373 -3.35 0.01 2.21
N SER A 374 -3.53 -0.49 0.98
CA SER A 374 -3.15 0.23 -0.25
C SER A 374 -3.79 1.62 -0.35
N LYS A 375 -5.04 1.76 0.09
CA LYS A 375 -5.75 3.05 0.12
C LYS A 375 -5.26 3.94 1.26
N LEU A 376 -4.98 3.37 2.44
CA LEU A 376 -4.40 4.11 3.57
C LEU A 376 -3.05 4.72 3.16
N LEU A 377 -2.17 3.94 2.55
CA LEU A 377 -0.86 4.39 2.08
C LEU A 377 -0.97 5.46 0.98
N SER A 378 -1.97 5.36 0.10
CA SER A 378 -2.25 6.39 -0.90
C SER A 378 -2.72 7.71 -0.27
N VAL A 379 -3.56 7.66 0.76
CA VAL A 379 -4.00 8.85 1.50
C VAL A 379 -2.83 9.46 2.30
N GLU A 380 -1.99 8.63 2.92
CA GLU A 380 -0.77 9.05 3.61
C GLU A 380 0.15 9.85 2.65
N GLU A 381 0.38 9.31 1.45
CA GLU A 381 1.16 10.01 0.42
C GLU A 381 0.52 11.35 -0.01
N ASN A 382 -0.80 11.37 -0.20
CA ASN A 382 -1.50 12.60 -0.58
C ASN A 382 -1.44 13.67 0.51
N LEU A 383 -1.50 13.30 1.79
CA LEU A 383 -1.35 14.24 2.90
C LEU A 383 -0.01 14.98 2.85
N THR A 384 1.08 14.31 2.44
CA THR A 384 2.40 14.97 2.36
C THR A 384 2.44 16.14 1.38
N ARG A 385 1.55 16.18 0.40
CA ARG A 385 1.46 17.28 -0.56
C ARG A 385 1.06 18.60 0.11
N ALA A 386 0.39 18.54 1.27
CA ALA A 386 0.09 19.74 2.07
C ALA A 386 1.35 20.47 2.52
N LEU A 387 2.48 19.78 2.72
CA LEU A 387 3.77 20.38 3.10
C LEU A 387 4.38 21.30 2.04
N SER A 388 3.86 21.24 0.82
CA SER A 388 4.34 22.06 -0.32
C SER A 388 3.32 23.10 -0.79
N LEU A 389 2.18 23.22 -0.10
CA LEU A 389 1.16 24.24 -0.40
C LEU A 389 1.52 25.57 0.27
N ASP A 390 1.10 26.68 -0.34
CA ASP A 390 1.01 27.95 0.35
C ASP A 390 -0.27 27.96 1.20
N TRP A 391 -0.14 27.81 2.49
CA TRP A 391 -1.26 27.70 3.41
C TRP A 391 -2.09 28.97 3.52
N TYR A 392 -1.50 30.16 3.27
CA TYR A 392 -2.22 31.44 3.26
C TYR A 392 -3.26 31.51 2.15
N ASP A 393 -3.09 30.80 1.05
CA ASP A 393 -4.09 30.71 -0.03
C ASP A 393 -5.40 30.07 0.44
N TYR A 394 -5.35 29.26 1.49
CA TYR A 394 -6.47 28.50 2.05
C TYR A 394 -7.04 29.14 3.32
N ASP A 395 -6.33 30.07 3.94
CA ASP A 395 -6.72 30.79 5.16
C ASP A 395 -7.67 31.94 4.83
N ARG A 396 -8.92 31.64 4.50
CA ARG A 396 -9.90 32.63 4.06
C ARG A 396 -11.15 32.58 4.90
N LYS A 397 -11.69 33.77 5.25
CA LYS A 397 -12.98 33.92 5.93
C LYS A 397 -14.13 33.34 5.09
N GLY A 398 -15.22 32.98 5.74
CA GLY A 398 -16.46 32.50 5.14
C GLY A 398 -16.67 31.00 5.37
N GLU A 399 -17.93 30.55 5.24
CA GLU A 399 -18.27 29.14 5.38
C GLU A 399 -17.68 28.31 4.23
N VAL A 400 -17.15 27.15 4.56
CA VAL A 400 -16.61 26.17 3.61
C VAL A 400 -17.25 24.84 3.90
N GLU A 401 -18.11 24.39 3.00
CA GLU A 401 -18.63 23.02 3.05
C GLU A 401 -17.65 22.04 2.38
N TYR A 402 -17.64 20.81 2.82
CA TYR A 402 -16.81 19.76 2.22
C TYR A 402 -17.51 19.10 1.03
#